data_9214da1d5cd2c37c1dda2655d8d8905d
#
_entry.id   9214da1d5cd2c37c1dda2655d8d8905d
#
_cell.length_a   1.000
_cell.length_b   1.000
_cell.length_c   1.000
_cell.angle_alpha   90.00
_cell.angle_beta   90.00
_cell.angle_gamma   90.00
#
_symmetry.space_group_name_H-M   'P 1'
#
loop_
_entity.id
_entity.type
_entity.pdbx_description
1 polymer ?
#
loop_
_entity_poly.entity_id
_entity_poly.type
_entity_poly.pdbx_seq_one_letter_code
_entity_poly.pdbx_strand_id
1 'polypeptide(L)'
;MPKRYPPLTPAEVITILLARGFILDRTRGSHNYYNGRVRGRLRHVTVSAHYAEFSVERIQDMIAQSGLTRDEFYGSTRDTARKINLRADGYPIPLVE
;
A
#
# COMPACT_ATOMS: atom_id res chain seq x y z
N MET A 1 5.80 21.78 -4.37
CA MET A 1 5.29 20.69 -5.19
C MET A 1 4.96 19.48 -4.32
N PRO A 2 3.85 18.79 -4.60
CA PRO A 2 3.55 17.58 -3.82
C PRO A 2 4.62 16.51 -4.06
N LYS A 3 4.93 15.76 -3.02
CA LYS A 3 5.88 14.67 -3.11
C LYS A 3 5.28 13.54 -3.94
N ARG A 4 6.10 12.89 -4.77
CA ARG A 4 5.65 11.74 -5.57
C ARG A 4 5.29 10.55 -4.69
N TYR A 5 6.04 10.35 -3.61
CA TYR A 5 5.80 9.28 -2.63
C TYR A 5 5.67 9.88 -1.23
N PRO A 6 4.52 10.53 -0.94
CA PRO A 6 4.32 11.11 0.39
C PRO A 6 4.47 10.06 1.50
N PRO A 7 4.97 10.46 2.68
CA PRO A 7 5.13 9.52 3.79
C PRO A 7 3.82 8.83 4.15
N LEU A 8 3.93 7.55 4.49
CA LEU A 8 2.81 6.72 4.95
C LEU A 8 3.19 6.07 6.27
N THR A 9 2.22 5.99 7.18
CA THR A 9 2.40 5.24 8.42
C THR A 9 2.15 3.75 8.17
N PRO A 10 2.65 2.86 9.06
CA PRO A 10 2.31 1.43 8.95
C PRO A 10 0.81 1.18 8.90
N ALA A 11 0.04 1.89 9.71
CA ALA A 11 -1.43 1.73 9.74
C ALA A 11 -2.05 2.09 8.38
N GLU A 12 -1.56 3.14 7.74
CA GLU A 12 -2.06 3.53 6.41
C GLU A 12 -1.74 2.48 5.37
N VAL A 13 -0.54 1.93 5.39
CA VAL A 13 -0.14 0.87 4.44
C VAL A 13 -0.99 -0.39 4.67
N ILE A 14 -1.22 -0.77 5.92
CA ILE A 14 -2.06 -1.92 6.24
C ILE A 14 -3.48 -1.71 5.70
N THR A 15 -4.04 -0.51 5.88
CA THR A 15 -5.35 -0.19 5.34
C THR A 15 -5.39 -0.30 3.81
N ILE A 16 -4.32 0.18 3.14
CA ILE A 16 -4.17 0.03 1.69
C ILE A 16 -4.23 -1.46 1.30
N LEU A 17 -3.43 -2.29 1.96
CA LEU A 17 -3.35 -3.71 1.62
C LEU A 17 -4.68 -4.41 1.86
N LEU A 18 -5.35 -4.13 2.98
CA LEU A 18 -6.66 -4.70 3.27
C LEU A 18 -7.69 -4.29 2.22
N ALA A 19 -7.65 -3.04 1.77
CA ALA A 19 -8.55 -2.54 0.72
C ALA A 19 -8.35 -3.27 -0.60
N ARG A 20 -7.17 -3.82 -0.84
CA ARG A 20 -6.85 -4.58 -2.05
C ARG A 20 -7.01 -6.09 -1.88
N GLY A 21 -7.58 -6.52 -0.76
CA GLY A 21 -7.84 -7.95 -0.52
C GLY A 21 -6.66 -8.72 0.06
N PHE A 22 -5.59 -8.04 0.45
CA PHE A 22 -4.48 -8.68 1.15
C PHE A 22 -4.92 -9.10 2.53
N ILE A 23 -4.41 -10.23 3.01
CA ILE A 23 -4.68 -10.73 4.35
C ILE A 23 -3.37 -10.93 5.09
N LEU A 24 -3.42 -10.76 6.40
CA LEU A 24 -2.26 -11.01 7.26
C LEU A 24 -2.01 -12.52 7.30
N ASP A 25 -0.80 -12.93 6.91
CA ASP A 25 -0.36 -14.32 6.95
C ASP A 25 0.23 -14.65 8.32
N ARG A 26 1.20 -13.83 8.75
CA ARG A 26 1.87 -14.03 10.04
C ARG A 26 2.55 -12.74 10.49
N THR A 27 2.90 -12.71 11.77
CA THR A 27 3.68 -11.63 12.38
C THR A 27 4.91 -12.23 13.06
N ARG A 28 6.07 -11.62 12.83
CA ARG A 28 7.32 -11.99 13.51
C ARG A 28 7.96 -10.70 14.04
N GLY A 29 7.92 -10.53 15.37
CA GLY A 29 8.37 -9.28 15.97
C GLY A 29 7.53 -8.11 15.45
N SER A 30 8.20 -7.10 14.88
CA SER A 30 7.53 -5.95 14.29
C SER A 30 7.18 -6.12 12.81
N HIS A 31 7.50 -7.28 12.21
CA HIS A 31 7.25 -7.53 10.80
C HIS A 31 5.93 -8.25 10.59
N ASN A 32 5.04 -7.62 9.82
CA ASN A 32 3.75 -8.19 9.45
C ASN A 32 3.81 -8.60 7.98
N TYR A 33 3.50 -9.88 7.70
CA TYR A 33 3.58 -10.43 6.36
C TYR A 33 2.17 -10.57 5.80
N TYR A 34 1.90 -9.85 4.71
CA TYR A 34 0.60 -9.85 4.04
C TYR A 34 0.68 -10.56 2.71
N ASN A 35 -0.35 -11.35 2.40
CA ASN A 35 -0.48 -12.04 1.12
C ASN A 35 -1.75 -11.60 0.42
N GLY A 36 -1.66 -11.44 -0.88
CA GLY A 36 -2.81 -11.11 -1.71
C GLY A 36 -2.55 -11.42 -3.16
N ARG A 37 -3.59 -11.29 -3.99
CA ARG A 37 -3.45 -11.46 -5.43
C ARG A 37 -3.70 -10.14 -6.12
N VAL A 38 -2.82 -9.82 -7.05
CA VAL A 38 -2.94 -8.64 -7.90
C VAL A 38 -2.76 -9.09 -9.33
N ARG A 39 -3.76 -8.83 -10.15
CA ARG A 39 -3.78 -9.26 -11.57
C ARG A 39 -3.48 -10.75 -11.74
N GLY A 40 -4.10 -11.56 -10.86
CA GLY A 40 -3.97 -13.01 -10.92
C GLY A 40 -2.68 -13.58 -10.33
N ARG A 41 -1.78 -12.73 -9.85
CA ARG A 41 -0.50 -13.16 -9.27
C ARG A 41 -0.51 -13.04 -7.77
N LEU A 42 0.03 -14.05 -7.09
CA LEU A 42 0.22 -14.02 -5.65
C LEU A 42 1.34 -13.03 -5.31
N ARG A 43 1.06 -12.13 -4.37
CA ARG A 43 2.00 -11.10 -3.93
C ARG A 43 2.18 -11.17 -2.42
N HIS A 44 3.40 -10.85 -1.99
CA HIS A 44 3.77 -10.83 -0.58
C HIS A 44 4.35 -9.46 -0.24
N VAL A 45 3.78 -8.81 0.77
CA VAL A 45 4.23 -7.50 1.23
C VAL A 45 4.58 -7.59 2.70
N THR A 46 5.78 -7.10 3.06
CA THR A 46 6.21 -7.03 4.44
C THR A 46 6.05 -5.60 4.95
N VAL A 47 5.32 -5.45 6.05
CA VAL A 47 5.09 -4.14 6.69
C VAL A 47 5.73 -4.15 8.06
N SER A 48 6.75 -3.31 8.25
CA SER A 48 7.44 -3.15 9.53
C SER A 48 6.67 -2.15 10.40
N ALA A 49 6.16 -2.60 11.53
CA ALA A 49 5.29 -1.78 12.37
C ALA A 49 6.07 -0.84 13.31
N HIS A 50 7.39 -0.96 13.39
CA HIS A 50 8.18 -0.15 14.34
C HIS A 50 8.55 1.24 13.80
N TYR A 51 8.28 1.53 12.54
CA TYR A 51 8.53 2.86 11.98
C TYR A 51 7.36 3.78 12.28
N ALA A 52 7.66 5.05 12.57
CA ALA A 52 6.61 6.07 12.67
C ALA A 52 6.02 6.36 11.30
N GLU A 53 6.91 6.51 10.30
CA GLU A 53 6.55 6.71 8.90
C GLU A 53 7.57 6.02 8.03
N PHE A 54 7.14 5.60 6.84
CA PHE A 54 8.04 4.97 5.87
C PHE A 54 8.72 6.01 5.00
N SER A 55 10.01 5.80 4.73
CA SER A 55 10.78 6.58 3.75
C SER A 55 10.30 6.28 2.34
N VAL A 56 10.73 7.12 1.38
CA VAL A 56 10.43 6.93 -0.03
C VAL A 56 10.86 5.54 -0.49
N GLU A 57 12.08 5.13 -0.13
CA GLU A 57 12.64 3.84 -0.56
C GLU A 57 11.79 2.68 -0.05
N ARG A 58 11.35 2.74 1.20
CA ARG A 58 10.52 1.67 1.77
C ARG A 58 9.14 1.62 1.12
N ILE A 59 8.56 2.79 0.82
CA ILE A 59 7.28 2.85 0.12
C ILE A 59 7.42 2.24 -1.28
N GLN A 60 8.48 2.59 -2.00
CA GLN A 60 8.74 2.03 -3.32
C GLN A 60 8.91 0.51 -3.27
N ASP A 61 9.60 0.00 -2.24
CA ASP A 61 9.76 -1.45 -2.06
C ASP A 61 8.41 -2.13 -1.85
N MET A 62 7.57 -1.56 -0.99
CA MET A 62 6.24 -2.14 -0.72
C MET A 62 5.33 -2.07 -1.95
N ILE A 63 5.41 -0.99 -2.71
CA ILE A 63 4.67 -0.88 -3.97
C ILE A 63 5.11 -1.99 -4.93
N ALA A 64 6.42 -2.18 -5.09
CA ALA A 64 6.95 -3.23 -5.95
C ALA A 64 6.52 -4.62 -5.48
N GLN A 65 6.59 -4.88 -4.18
CA GLN A 65 6.17 -6.16 -3.60
C GLN A 65 4.68 -6.42 -3.86
N SER A 66 3.84 -5.38 -3.78
CA SER A 66 2.40 -5.52 -3.94
C SER A 66 1.96 -5.78 -5.38
N GLY A 67 2.79 -5.44 -6.34
CA GLY A 67 2.41 -5.52 -7.76
C GLY A 67 1.49 -4.39 -8.21
N LEU A 68 1.19 -3.45 -7.34
CA LEU A 68 0.37 -2.27 -7.68
C LEU A 68 1.25 -1.18 -8.28
N THR A 69 0.64 -0.30 -9.08
CA THR A 69 1.29 0.94 -9.46
C THR A 69 1.26 1.91 -8.29
N ARG A 70 2.04 2.99 -8.37
CA ARG A 70 1.99 4.05 -7.35
C ARG A 70 0.57 4.58 -7.15
N ASP A 71 -0.11 4.90 -8.25
CA ASP A 71 -1.47 5.45 -8.18
C ASP A 71 -2.46 4.46 -7.59
N GLU A 72 -2.32 3.18 -7.95
CA GLU A 72 -3.17 2.13 -7.38
C GLU A 72 -2.91 1.96 -5.88
N PHE A 73 -1.65 2.05 -5.46
CA PHE A 73 -1.26 1.90 -4.07
C PHE A 73 -1.88 3.03 -3.22
N TYR A 74 -1.56 4.29 -3.55
CA TYR A 74 -2.12 5.43 -2.84
C TYR A 74 -3.63 5.56 -3.05
N GLY A 75 -4.11 5.17 -4.21
CA GLY A 75 -5.54 5.23 -4.56
C GLY A 75 -6.38 4.09 -4.00
N SER A 76 -5.82 3.31 -3.10
CA SER A 76 -6.55 2.21 -2.46
C SER A 76 -7.55 2.70 -1.42
N THR A 77 -7.29 3.86 -0.80
CA THR A 77 -8.19 4.49 0.16
C THR A 77 -8.31 5.97 -0.16
N ARG A 78 -9.41 6.58 0.29
CA ARG A 78 -9.62 8.01 0.11
C ARG A 78 -8.52 8.84 0.76
N ASP A 79 -8.17 8.51 2.00
CA ASP A 79 -7.21 9.31 2.76
C ASP A 79 -5.83 9.27 2.15
N THR A 80 -5.38 8.09 1.69
CA THR A 80 -4.06 7.98 1.06
C THR A 80 -4.06 8.56 -0.35
N ALA A 81 -5.18 8.48 -1.08
CA ALA A 81 -5.30 9.09 -2.40
C ALA A 81 -5.16 10.61 -2.34
N ARG A 82 -5.64 11.24 -1.27
CA ARG A 82 -5.50 12.69 -1.07
C ARG A 82 -4.05 13.11 -1.00
N LYS A 83 -3.18 12.27 -0.52
CA LYS A 83 -1.75 12.58 -0.40
C LYS A 83 -1.08 12.80 -1.76
N ILE A 84 -1.65 12.22 -2.82
CA ILE A 84 -1.15 12.41 -4.18
C ILE A 84 -2.14 13.18 -5.05
N ASN A 85 -3.12 13.86 -4.41
CA ASN A 85 -4.15 14.64 -5.11
C ASN A 85 -4.95 13.83 -6.11
N LEU A 86 -5.12 12.53 -5.84
CA LEU A 86 -5.90 11.64 -6.70
C LEU A 86 -7.36 11.65 -6.23
N ARG A 87 -8.27 11.95 -7.15
CA ARG A 87 -9.71 11.99 -6.88
C ARG A 87 -10.41 10.94 -7.73
N ALA A 88 -11.36 10.24 -7.11
CA ALA A 88 -12.14 9.22 -7.79
C ALA A 88 -13.53 9.15 -7.17
N ASP A 89 -14.46 8.53 -7.91
CA ASP A 89 -15.83 8.38 -7.43
C ASP A 89 -15.93 7.37 -6.28
N GLY A 90 -14.95 6.49 -6.17
CA GLY A 90 -14.90 5.51 -5.09
C GLY A 90 -13.50 4.94 -4.95
N TYR A 91 -13.28 4.27 -3.84
CA TYR A 91 -11.98 3.66 -3.52
C TYR A 91 -12.20 2.24 -3.03
N PRO A 92 -11.28 1.31 -3.31
CA PRO A 92 -10.06 1.50 -4.11
C PRO A 92 -10.37 1.78 -5.60
N ILE A 93 -9.47 2.50 -6.25
CA ILE A 93 -9.62 2.73 -7.69
C ILE A 93 -9.40 1.42 -8.45
N PRO A 94 -10.01 1.25 -9.64
CA PRO A 94 -9.83 0.02 -10.41
C PRO A 94 -8.37 -0.20 -10.79
N LEU A 95 -7.97 -1.47 -10.84
CA LEU A 95 -6.63 -1.83 -11.31
C LEU A 95 -6.56 -1.66 -12.82
N VAL A 96 -5.43 -1.16 -13.28
CA VAL A 96 -5.12 -1.07 -14.72
C VAL A 96 -4.69 -2.45 -15.20
N GLU A 97 -5.29 -2.91 -16.29
CA GLU A 97 -4.95 -4.21 -16.88
C GLU A 97 -4.09 -4.07 -18.14
#